data_bfeca573a75bf6f98bdc4cd9b6d888c3
#
_entry.id   bfeca573a75bf6f98bdc4cd9b6d888c3
#
_cell.length_a   1.000
_cell.length_b   1.000
_cell.length_c   1.000
_cell.angle_alpha   90.00
_cell.angle_beta   90.00
_cell.angle_gamma   90.00
#
_symmetry.space_group_name_H-M   'P 1'
#
loop_
_entity.id
_entity.type
_entity.pdbx_description
1 polymer ?
#
loop_
_entity_poly.entity_id
_entity_poly.type
_entity_poly.pdbx_seq_one_letter_code
_entity_poly.pdbx_strand_id
1 'polypeptide(L)'
;MSNREFPEWPLVGVGGVVIDQDRALLVRRAREPALGEWTIPGGLLEVGETLSAAVERELREETGLIVRVVELIEALERIFSDSEEIRTRQDPAHLPSASQEVTRTLRASPRPRYHYVILDYLCERVSGAPVVSAEISDLAFVREQELANYALTPAATRVLHKAFAMTRARAEA
;
A
#
# COMPACT_ATOMS: atom_id res chain seq x y z
N MET A 1 -20.51 2.84 9.57
CA MET A 1 -19.82 2.76 8.26
C MET A 1 -18.87 3.95 8.20
N SER A 2 -17.57 3.73 8.20
CA SER A 2 -16.60 4.83 8.07
C SER A 2 -16.70 5.39 6.66
N ASN A 3 -17.06 6.67 6.54
CA ASN A 3 -17.11 7.36 5.26
C ASN A 3 -15.66 7.59 4.79
N ARG A 4 -15.17 6.75 3.88
CA ARG A 4 -13.82 6.85 3.33
C ARG A 4 -13.68 8.04 2.38
N GLU A 5 -14.80 8.53 1.84
CA GLU A 5 -14.84 9.67 0.92
C GLU A 5 -14.94 10.98 1.70
N PHE A 6 -14.21 11.98 1.23
CA PHE A 6 -14.14 13.32 1.82
C PHE A 6 -13.82 13.31 3.32
N PRO A 7 -12.75 12.62 3.74
CA PRO A 7 -12.42 12.45 5.15
C PRO A 7 -12.06 13.80 5.79
N GLU A 8 -12.34 13.94 7.10
CA GLU A 8 -11.95 15.12 7.89
C GLU A 8 -10.46 15.11 8.27
N TRP A 9 -9.85 13.93 8.33
CA TRP A 9 -8.45 13.68 8.59
C TRP A 9 -7.95 12.51 7.74
N PRO A 10 -6.62 12.39 7.51
CA PRO A 10 -6.08 11.26 6.78
C PRO A 10 -6.43 9.92 7.42
N LEU A 11 -6.80 8.94 6.62
CA LEU A 11 -7.04 7.57 7.06
C LEU A 11 -5.71 6.82 7.09
N VAL A 12 -5.45 6.07 8.15
CA VAL A 12 -4.26 5.23 8.25
C VAL A 12 -4.56 3.88 7.63
N GLY A 13 -3.76 3.52 6.62
CA GLY A 13 -3.77 2.21 5.98
C GLY A 13 -2.51 1.42 6.32
N VAL A 14 -2.61 0.10 6.24
CA VAL A 14 -1.49 -0.82 6.38
C VAL A 14 -1.45 -1.78 5.21
N GLY A 15 -0.24 -2.14 4.76
CA GLY A 15 -0.03 -3.17 3.75
C GLY A 15 0.99 -4.19 4.24
N GLY A 16 0.85 -5.45 3.82
CA GLY A 16 1.78 -6.53 4.16
C GLY A 16 2.36 -7.19 2.92
N VAL A 17 3.67 -7.03 2.71
CA VAL A 17 4.40 -7.71 1.64
C VAL A 17 4.90 -9.06 2.16
N VAL A 18 4.34 -10.12 1.61
CA VAL A 18 4.78 -11.51 1.88
C VAL A 18 5.64 -11.96 0.71
N ILE A 19 6.88 -12.34 0.99
CA ILE A 19 7.77 -12.98 0.01
C ILE A 19 7.93 -14.44 0.39
N ASP A 20 7.44 -15.33 -0.46
CA ASP A 20 7.51 -16.79 -0.30
C ASP A 20 8.16 -17.39 -1.54
N GLN A 21 9.27 -18.14 -1.37
CA GLN A 21 10.04 -18.77 -2.46
C GLN A 21 10.38 -17.79 -3.62
N ASP A 22 10.95 -16.63 -3.30
CA ASP A 22 11.29 -15.54 -4.25
C ASP A 22 10.10 -14.97 -5.03
N ARG A 23 8.89 -15.05 -4.48
CA ARG A 23 7.67 -14.50 -5.06
C ARG A 23 6.93 -13.64 -4.06
N ALA A 24 6.53 -12.46 -4.48
CA ALA A 24 5.68 -11.56 -3.70
C ALA A 24 4.20 -11.90 -3.91
N LEU A 25 3.44 -11.89 -2.81
CA LEU A 25 2.00 -11.99 -2.87
C LEU A 25 1.41 -10.67 -3.36
N LEU A 26 0.61 -10.75 -4.42
CA LEU A 26 -0.24 -9.67 -4.91
C LEU A 26 -1.70 -10.08 -4.84
N VAL A 27 -2.57 -9.10 -4.66
CA VAL A 27 -4.03 -9.27 -4.69
C VAL A 27 -4.63 -8.32 -5.72
N ARG A 28 -5.75 -8.74 -6.35
CA ARG A 28 -6.52 -7.90 -7.25
C ARG A 28 -7.77 -7.41 -6.54
N ARG A 29 -7.95 -6.11 -6.45
CA ARG A 29 -9.05 -5.50 -5.70
C ARG A 29 -10.42 -5.81 -6.31
N ALA A 30 -11.38 -6.19 -5.46
CA ALA A 30 -12.78 -6.40 -5.85
C ALA A 30 -13.68 -5.19 -5.57
N ARG A 31 -13.15 -4.10 -4.99
CA ARG A 31 -13.91 -2.92 -4.55
C ARG A 31 -13.18 -1.62 -4.84
N GLU A 32 -13.95 -0.51 -4.95
CA GLU A 32 -13.42 0.85 -4.98
C GLU A 32 -12.76 1.27 -3.64
N PRO A 33 -11.80 2.19 -3.67
CA PRO A 33 -11.12 2.72 -4.85
C PRO A 33 -10.17 1.70 -5.48
N ALA A 34 -9.84 1.88 -6.77
CA ALA A 34 -8.92 1.02 -7.51
C ALA A 34 -9.45 -0.40 -7.80
N LEU A 35 -10.77 -0.53 -8.08
CA LEU A 35 -11.39 -1.78 -8.51
C LEU A 35 -10.66 -2.40 -9.71
N GLY A 36 -10.29 -3.68 -9.59
CA GLY A 36 -9.60 -4.43 -10.64
C GLY A 36 -8.09 -4.21 -10.73
N GLU A 37 -7.52 -3.30 -9.95
CA GLU A 37 -6.07 -3.09 -9.89
C GLU A 37 -5.37 -4.16 -9.03
N TRP A 38 -4.15 -4.51 -9.43
CA TRP A 38 -3.25 -5.32 -8.62
C TRP A 38 -2.53 -4.45 -7.59
N THR A 39 -2.39 -4.97 -6.36
CA THR A 39 -1.78 -4.24 -5.25
C THR A 39 -1.20 -5.19 -4.21
N ILE A 40 -0.50 -4.62 -3.23
CA ILE A 40 -0.11 -5.26 -1.97
C ILE A 40 -1.39 -5.47 -1.15
N PRO A 41 -1.61 -6.65 -0.53
CA PRO A 41 -2.75 -6.87 0.36
C PRO A 41 -2.68 -5.98 1.60
N GLY A 42 -3.85 -5.54 2.08
CA GLY A 42 -3.95 -4.67 3.25
C GLY A 42 -5.22 -3.83 3.28
N GLY A 43 -5.40 -3.09 4.38
CA GLY A 43 -6.60 -2.30 4.60
C GLY A 43 -6.41 -1.18 5.60
N LEU A 44 -7.46 -0.82 6.32
CA LEU A 44 -7.43 0.28 7.27
C LEU A 44 -7.09 -0.19 8.69
N LEU A 45 -6.32 0.64 9.39
CA LEU A 45 -6.12 0.49 10.83
C LEU A 45 -7.45 0.75 11.56
N GLU A 46 -7.81 -0.13 12.48
CA GLU A 46 -8.97 0.05 13.35
C GLU A 46 -8.58 0.74 14.66
N VAL A 47 -9.55 1.44 15.27
CA VAL A 47 -9.32 2.16 16.54
C VAL A 47 -9.00 1.17 17.66
N GLY A 48 -7.87 1.37 18.32
CA GLY A 48 -7.39 0.51 19.40
C GLY A 48 -6.51 -0.66 18.94
N GLU A 49 -6.30 -0.81 17.65
CA GLU A 49 -5.45 -1.85 17.06
C GLU A 49 -4.01 -1.34 16.88
N THR A 50 -3.02 -2.22 17.05
CA THR A 50 -1.63 -1.89 16.68
C THR A 50 -1.44 -2.06 15.18
N LEU A 51 -0.45 -1.37 14.60
CA LEU A 51 -0.13 -1.48 13.17
C LEU A 51 0.16 -2.94 12.75
N SER A 52 0.92 -3.67 13.57
CA SER A 52 1.22 -5.08 13.29
C SER A 52 -0.02 -5.96 13.34
N ALA A 53 -0.91 -5.75 14.32
CA ALA A 53 -2.17 -6.49 14.41
C ALA A 53 -3.07 -6.23 13.21
N ALA A 54 -3.14 -4.96 12.75
CA ALA A 54 -3.88 -4.59 11.55
C ALA A 54 -3.37 -5.32 10.30
N VAL A 55 -2.04 -5.34 10.07
CA VAL A 55 -1.44 -6.07 8.94
C VAL A 55 -1.78 -7.56 9.01
N GLU A 56 -1.61 -8.19 10.17
CA GLU A 56 -1.86 -9.63 10.34
C GLU A 56 -3.35 -9.97 10.16
N ARG A 57 -4.26 -9.12 10.64
CA ARG A 57 -5.70 -9.26 10.45
C ARG A 57 -6.07 -9.14 8.97
N GLU A 58 -5.65 -8.06 8.30
CA GLU A 58 -5.98 -7.81 6.90
C GLU A 58 -5.47 -8.93 5.97
N LEU A 59 -4.23 -9.40 6.15
CA LEU A 59 -3.71 -10.51 5.35
C LEU A 59 -4.49 -11.80 5.57
N ARG A 60 -4.88 -12.08 6.82
CA ARG A 60 -5.71 -13.23 7.12
C ARG A 60 -7.11 -13.12 6.48
N GLU A 61 -7.74 -11.95 6.54
CA GLU A 61 -9.09 -11.70 6.01
C GLU A 61 -9.12 -11.71 4.48
N GLU A 62 -8.16 -11.05 3.84
CA GLU A 62 -8.10 -10.96 2.38
C GLU A 62 -7.59 -12.25 1.72
N THR A 63 -6.57 -12.89 2.32
CA THR A 63 -5.80 -13.94 1.65
C THR A 63 -5.79 -15.29 2.34
N GLY A 64 -6.32 -15.40 3.57
CA GLY A 64 -6.28 -16.62 4.37
C GLY A 64 -4.90 -16.95 4.95
N LEU A 65 -3.88 -16.12 4.72
CA LEU A 65 -2.54 -16.35 5.25
C LEU A 65 -2.42 -15.86 6.68
N ILE A 66 -1.77 -16.66 7.50
CA ILE A 66 -1.28 -16.25 8.83
C ILE A 66 0.16 -15.80 8.66
N VAL A 67 0.41 -14.54 8.97
CA VAL A 67 1.72 -13.92 8.82
C VAL A 67 2.22 -13.35 10.15
N ARG A 68 3.50 -13.05 10.21
CA ARG A 68 4.14 -12.27 11.26
C ARG A 68 4.78 -11.04 10.63
N VAL A 69 4.51 -9.88 11.18
CA VAL A 69 5.18 -8.64 10.78
C VAL A 69 6.64 -8.68 11.20
N VAL A 70 7.52 -8.32 10.28
CA VAL A 70 8.99 -8.34 10.48
C VAL A 70 9.54 -6.93 10.63
N GLU A 71 9.31 -6.06 9.62
CA GLU A 71 9.94 -4.74 9.54
C GLU A 71 9.11 -3.81 8.66
N LEU A 72 9.14 -2.51 8.97
CA LEU A 72 8.57 -1.46 8.11
C LEU A 72 9.42 -1.31 6.84
N ILE A 73 8.79 -1.40 5.68
CA ILE A 73 9.43 -1.16 4.38
C ILE A 73 9.41 0.33 4.05
N GLU A 74 8.21 0.92 4.09
CA GLU A 74 8.00 2.33 3.72
C GLU A 74 6.70 2.87 4.31
N ALA A 75 6.69 4.17 4.65
CA ALA A 75 5.49 4.95 4.89
C ALA A 75 5.28 5.90 3.71
N LEU A 76 4.07 5.96 3.18
CA LEU A 76 3.74 6.77 2.00
C LEU A 76 2.37 7.43 2.13
N GLU A 77 2.16 8.51 1.38
CA GLU A 77 0.87 9.22 1.30
C GLU A 77 0.20 8.94 -0.04
N ARG A 78 -1.13 8.83 -0.01
CA ARG A 78 -1.97 8.78 -1.22
C ARG A 78 -3.13 9.75 -1.07
N ILE A 79 -3.16 10.77 -1.91
CA ILE A 79 -4.21 11.79 -1.94
C ILE A 79 -4.87 11.76 -3.32
N PHE A 80 -6.19 11.60 -3.33
CA PHE A 80 -6.99 11.61 -4.55
C PHE A 80 -7.98 12.76 -4.52
N SER A 81 -8.10 13.51 -5.61
CA SER A 81 -9.14 14.53 -5.80
C SER A 81 -9.95 14.22 -7.05
N ASP A 82 -11.18 14.76 -7.14
CA ASP A 82 -12.07 14.54 -8.30
C ASP A 82 -11.52 15.08 -9.62
N SER A 83 -10.43 15.86 -9.59
CA SER A 83 -9.89 16.54 -10.77
C SER A 83 -8.57 16.01 -11.32
N GLU A 84 -7.86 15.10 -10.64
CA GLU A 84 -6.66 14.41 -11.15
C GLU A 84 -6.09 13.47 -10.07
N GLU A 85 -5.51 12.33 -10.50
CA GLU A 85 -4.55 11.58 -9.68
C GLU A 85 -3.48 12.53 -9.16
N ILE A 86 -3.57 12.91 -7.90
CA ILE A 86 -2.56 13.77 -7.30
C ILE A 86 -1.27 12.98 -7.22
N ARG A 87 -0.33 13.38 -8.05
CA ARG A 87 1.04 12.93 -8.11
C ARG A 87 1.60 12.73 -6.70
N THR A 88 2.04 11.54 -6.43
CA THR A 88 2.88 11.20 -5.28
C THR A 88 4.04 12.22 -5.24
N ARG A 89 4.00 13.16 -4.31
CA ARG A 89 5.12 14.05 -4.04
C ARG A 89 6.19 13.28 -3.28
N GLN A 90 6.97 12.50 -4.00
CA GLN A 90 8.25 11.98 -3.56
C GLN A 90 9.18 11.94 -4.77
N ASP A 91 9.44 13.11 -5.36
CA ASP A 91 10.61 13.32 -6.20
C ASP A 91 11.48 14.38 -5.51
N PRO A 92 12.58 13.98 -4.84
CA PRO A 92 13.50 14.93 -4.20
C PRO A 92 14.23 15.84 -5.20
N ALA A 93 14.07 15.63 -6.50
CA ALA A 93 14.72 16.43 -7.54
C ALA A 93 13.97 17.71 -7.95
N HIS A 94 12.78 17.98 -7.39
CA HIS A 94 12.00 19.18 -7.73
C HIS A 94 11.62 19.98 -6.50
N LEU A 95 12.62 20.59 -5.86
CA LEU A 95 12.41 21.70 -4.91
C LEU A 95 12.13 22.97 -5.75
N PRO A 96 10.94 23.58 -5.68
CA PRO A 96 10.69 24.87 -6.32
C PRO A 96 11.59 25.93 -5.67
N SER A 97 12.16 26.82 -6.47
CA SER A 97 12.94 27.95 -5.97
C SER A 97 12.08 28.86 -5.09
N ALA A 98 12.66 29.42 -4.02
CA ALA A 98 11.99 30.23 -2.99
C ALA A 98 11.15 31.41 -3.53
N SER A 99 11.31 31.81 -4.78
CA SER A 99 10.57 32.90 -5.43
C SER A 99 9.22 32.47 -6.03
N GLN A 100 8.92 31.15 -6.15
CA GLN A 100 7.63 30.66 -6.65
C GLN A 100 6.64 30.31 -5.52
N GLU A 101 7.08 30.33 -4.28
CA GLU A 101 6.28 29.93 -3.12
C GLU A 101 5.30 31.00 -2.64
N VAL A 102 5.56 32.27 -2.93
CA VAL A 102 4.76 33.40 -2.43
C VAL A 102 3.46 33.63 -3.21
N THR A 103 3.33 33.17 -4.44
CA THR A 103 2.13 33.40 -5.27
C THR A 103 1.14 32.23 -5.28
N ARG A 104 1.41 31.17 -4.52
CA ARG A 104 0.52 30.00 -4.36
C ARG A 104 -0.46 30.17 -3.20
N THR A 105 -0.66 31.39 -2.74
CA THR A 105 -1.55 31.75 -1.65
C THR A 105 -3.01 31.62 -2.08
N LEU A 106 -3.75 30.77 -1.37
CA LEU A 106 -5.21 30.85 -1.19
C LEU A 106 -6.14 30.51 -2.37
N ARG A 107 -5.78 29.58 -3.22
CA ARG A 107 -6.84 28.77 -3.81
C ARG A 107 -7.10 27.62 -2.82
N ALA A 108 -8.27 27.60 -2.21
CA ALA A 108 -8.73 26.45 -1.44
C ALA A 108 -8.54 25.22 -2.31
N SER A 109 -7.54 24.38 -1.99
CA SER A 109 -7.36 23.12 -2.69
C SER A 109 -8.68 22.36 -2.55
N PRO A 110 -9.25 21.82 -3.63
CA PRO A 110 -10.48 21.05 -3.52
C PRO A 110 -10.28 19.98 -2.47
N ARG A 111 -11.28 19.81 -1.60
CA ARG A 111 -11.24 18.80 -0.53
C ARG A 111 -10.93 17.44 -1.18
N PRO A 112 -9.89 16.71 -0.73
CA PRO A 112 -9.54 15.45 -1.34
C PRO A 112 -10.70 14.45 -1.17
N ARG A 113 -10.99 13.67 -2.21
CA ARG A 113 -11.97 12.59 -2.13
C ARG A 113 -11.47 11.47 -1.24
N TYR A 114 -10.16 11.15 -1.33
CA TYR A 114 -9.51 10.19 -0.43
C TYR A 114 -8.16 10.75 0.01
N HIS A 115 -7.80 10.51 1.27
CA HIS A 115 -6.49 10.85 1.82
C HIS A 115 -6.04 9.73 2.76
N TYR A 116 -4.96 9.04 2.38
CA TYR A 116 -4.38 7.92 3.15
C TYR A 116 -2.93 8.19 3.52
N VAL A 117 -2.55 7.77 4.74
CA VAL A 117 -1.16 7.49 5.12
C VAL A 117 -1.06 5.97 5.20
N ILE A 118 -0.20 5.37 4.37
CA ILE A 118 -0.08 3.91 4.25
C ILE A 118 1.29 3.49 4.76
N LEU A 119 1.31 2.46 5.61
CA LEU A 119 2.52 1.85 6.14
C LEU A 119 2.62 0.43 5.61
N ASP A 120 3.60 0.17 4.74
CA ASP A 120 3.85 -1.14 4.16
C ASP A 120 4.93 -1.88 4.94
N TYR A 121 4.62 -3.11 5.37
CA TYR A 121 5.49 -3.97 6.19
C TYR A 121 5.93 -5.20 5.43
N LEU A 122 7.18 -5.61 5.65
CA LEU A 122 7.66 -6.95 5.30
C LEU A 122 7.08 -7.96 6.29
N CYS A 123 6.52 -9.05 5.77
CA CYS A 123 5.89 -10.10 6.54
C CYS A 123 6.46 -11.47 6.20
N GLU A 124 6.60 -12.33 7.20
CA GLU A 124 6.89 -13.74 7.04
C GLU A 124 5.59 -14.55 7.10
N ARG A 125 5.42 -15.46 6.16
CA ARG A 125 4.33 -16.45 6.20
C ARG A 125 4.59 -17.47 7.30
N VAL A 126 3.65 -17.60 8.24
CA VAL A 126 3.69 -18.58 9.31
C VAL A 126 2.92 -19.85 8.92
N SER A 127 1.71 -19.67 8.37
CA SER A 127 0.83 -20.77 7.98
C SER A 127 -0.31 -20.27 7.06
N GLY A 128 -1.30 -21.10 6.84
CA GLY A 128 -2.47 -20.78 6.03
C GLY A 128 -2.30 -21.19 4.56
N ALA A 129 -3.42 -21.41 3.89
CA ALA A 129 -3.48 -21.61 2.44
C ALA A 129 -4.06 -20.35 1.78
N PRO A 130 -3.49 -19.88 0.65
CA PRO A 130 -4.02 -18.72 -0.05
C PRO A 130 -5.46 -18.97 -0.50
N VAL A 131 -6.38 -18.08 -0.15
CA VAL A 131 -7.78 -18.08 -0.56
C VAL A 131 -8.18 -16.69 -1.03
N VAL A 132 -9.03 -16.63 -2.04
CA VAL A 132 -9.64 -15.38 -2.51
C VAL A 132 -10.85 -15.08 -1.65
N SER A 133 -10.86 -13.94 -0.96
CA SER A 133 -11.98 -13.46 -0.15
C SER A 133 -12.98 -12.65 -0.98
N ALA A 134 -14.04 -12.16 -0.36
CA ALA A 134 -14.99 -11.25 -1.02
C ALA A 134 -14.40 -9.84 -1.31
N GLU A 135 -13.24 -9.52 -0.77
CA GLU A 135 -12.59 -8.21 -0.92
C GLU A 135 -11.58 -8.15 -2.06
N ILE A 136 -11.14 -9.32 -2.53
CA ILE A 136 -10.23 -9.45 -3.66
C ILE A 136 -10.84 -10.34 -4.73
N SER A 137 -10.57 -10.07 -6.01
CA SER A 137 -11.08 -10.86 -7.13
C SER A 137 -10.07 -11.90 -7.62
N ASP A 138 -8.81 -11.74 -7.25
CA ASP A 138 -7.72 -12.63 -7.66
C ASP A 138 -6.53 -12.51 -6.72
N LEU A 139 -5.61 -13.49 -6.75
CA LEU A 139 -4.41 -13.56 -5.95
C LEU A 139 -3.29 -14.21 -6.78
N ALA A 140 -2.07 -13.66 -6.71
CA ALA A 140 -0.92 -14.17 -7.43
C ALA A 140 0.37 -14.11 -6.60
N PHE A 141 1.22 -15.12 -6.72
CA PHE A 141 2.62 -15.08 -6.26
C PHE A 141 3.53 -14.79 -7.45
N VAL A 142 4.21 -13.64 -7.43
CA VAL A 142 4.87 -13.01 -8.56
C VAL A 142 6.35 -12.82 -8.28
N ARG A 143 7.23 -13.23 -9.21
CA ARG A 143 8.66 -12.94 -9.09
C ARG A 143 8.96 -11.48 -9.35
N GLU A 144 10.08 -10.99 -8.82
CA GLU A 144 10.49 -9.58 -8.96
C GLU A 144 10.53 -9.12 -10.43
N GLN A 145 11.07 -9.93 -11.33
CA GLN A 145 11.14 -9.63 -12.77
C GLN A 145 9.81 -9.65 -13.51
N GLU A 146 8.77 -10.21 -12.90
CA GLU A 146 7.43 -10.33 -13.48
C GLU A 146 6.48 -9.18 -13.05
N LEU A 147 6.91 -8.34 -12.09
CA LEU A 147 6.08 -7.25 -11.54
C LEU A 147 5.56 -6.29 -12.62
N ALA A 148 6.34 -6.05 -13.69
CA ALA A 148 5.95 -5.19 -14.80
C ALA A 148 4.69 -5.68 -15.55
N ASN A 149 4.31 -6.95 -15.42
CA ASN A 149 3.14 -7.53 -16.08
C ASN A 149 1.81 -7.25 -15.32
N TYR A 150 1.89 -6.68 -14.11
CA TYR A 150 0.75 -6.55 -13.20
C TYR A 150 0.18 -5.13 -13.10
N ALA A 151 0.59 -4.19 -13.93
CA ALA A 151 0.09 -2.81 -13.94
C ALA A 151 0.00 -2.18 -12.52
N LEU A 152 1.01 -2.43 -11.69
CA LEU A 152 1.12 -1.89 -10.34
C LEU A 152 1.33 -0.38 -10.37
N THR A 153 0.89 0.32 -9.33
CA THR A 153 1.26 1.72 -9.17
C THR A 153 2.77 1.87 -8.95
N PRO A 154 3.38 3.01 -9.34
CA PRO A 154 4.81 3.25 -9.10
C PRO A 154 5.20 3.09 -7.62
N ALA A 155 4.32 3.48 -6.69
CA ALA A 155 4.55 3.32 -5.26
C ALA A 155 4.59 1.83 -4.85
N ALA A 156 3.59 1.04 -5.28
CA ALA A 156 3.57 -0.40 -4.98
C ALA A 156 4.78 -1.13 -5.57
N THR A 157 5.16 -0.81 -6.81
CA THR A 157 6.36 -1.37 -7.45
C THR A 157 7.62 -1.07 -6.64
N ARG A 158 7.79 0.17 -6.19
CA ARG A 158 8.94 0.59 -5.38
C ARG A 158 8.98 -0.15 -4.04
N VAL A 159 7.85 -0.27 -3.35
CA VAL A 159 7.75 -1.00 -2.07
C VAL A 159 8.12 -2.47 -2.28
N LEU A 160 7.62 -3.12 -3.33
CA LEU A 160 7.93 -4.52 -3.65
C LEU A 160 9.43 -4.73 -3.93
N HIS A 161 10.07 -3.86 -4.72
CA HIS A 161 11.52 -3.94 -4.93
C HIS A 161 12.32 -3.80 -3.63
N LYS A 162 11.92 -2.87 -2.74
CA LYS A 162 12.54 -2.74 -1.41
C LYS A 162 12.37 -4.02 -0.58
N ALA A 163 11.16 -4.61 -0.59
CA ALA A 163 10.89 -5.84 0.14
C ALA A 163 11.75 -7.01 -0.35
N PHE A 164 11.92 -7.18 -1.68
CA PHE A 164 12.81 -8.19 -2.24
C PHE A 164 14.27 -7.96 -1.80
N ALA A 165 14.74 -6.71 -1.82
CA ALA A 165 16.09 -6.38 -1.36
C ALA A 165 16.29 -6.68 0.12
N MET A 166 15.31 -6.32 0.98
CA MET A 166 15.33 -6.60 2.42
C MET A 166 15.35 -8.12 2.68
N THR A 167 14.54 -8.90 1.94
CA THR A 167 14.49 -10.36 2.08
C THR A 167 15.83 -11.00 1.73
N ARG A 168 16.49 -10.55 0.64
CA ARG A 168 17.83 -11.04 0.27
C ARG A 168 18.88 -10.73 1.34
N ALA A 169 18.91 -9.48 1.82
CA ALA A 169 19.85 -9.06 2.86
C ALA A 169 19.68 -9.87 4.16
N ARG A 170 18.46 -10.26 4.51
CA ARG A 170 18.17 -11.10 5.69
C ARG A 170 18.58 -12.57 5.51
N ALA A 171 18.60 -13.07 4.28
CA ALA A 171 19.05 -14.44 4.00
C ALA A 171 20.58 -14.58 3.99
N GLU A 172 21.30 -13.47 3.87
CA GLU A 172 22.78 -13.41 3.87
C GLU A 172 23.36 -13.11 5.27
N ALA A 173 22.53 -12.73 6.26
CA ALA A 173 22.92 -12.36 7.62
C ALA A 173 22.82 -13.54 8.60
#